data_e6ba72d2ee06d96b853bbf9dbc004836
#
_entry.id   e6ba72d2ee06d96b853bbf9dbc004836
#
_cell.length_a   1.000
_cell.length_b   1.000
_cell.length_c   1.000
_cell.angle_alpha   90.00
_cell.angle_beta   90.00
_cell.angle_gamma   90.00
#
_symmetry.space_group_name_H-M   'P 1'
#
loop_
_entity.id
_entity.type
_entity.pdbx_description
1 polymer ?
#
loop_
_entity_poly.entity_id
_entity_poly.type
_entity_poly.pdbx_seq_one_letter_code
_entity_poly.pdbx_strand_id
1 'polypeptide(L)'
;PARLPTPGGGTNPSLGYALCPMADGAIASQVDFVNRAMNDWGFDGFKGDYVWSMPECYNPAHNHASPEESTEKQSEIYRVSYEAMVANDPNVFNLLCNCGTPQDYYSLPYMTQIATADPTSVDQTRRRVKAYKALMGDYFPVTADHNNIWYPSAVGTGSVLIEKRDLSGTAKEEYEKWLGIADTVQLQKGRFIGDLYSYGFDPYETYVVEKDG
;
A
#
# COMPACT_ATOMS: atom_id res chain seq x y z
N PRO A 1 15.05 11.76 17.94
CA PRO A 1 14.13 11.34 16.87
C PRO A 1 13.52 12.57 16.17
N ALA A 2 13.49 12.55 14.86
CA ALA A 2 12.80 13.57 14.06
C ALA A 2 11.30 13.29 14.05
N ARG A 3 10.48 14.35 14.04
CA ARG A 3 9.02 14.20 13.86
C ARG A 3 8.72 13.74 12.46
N LEU A 4 7.73 12.86 12.33
CA LEU A 4 7.26 12.43 11.02
C LEU A 4 6.77 13.63 10.19
N PRO A 5 7.26 13.77 8.96
CA PRO A 5 6.82 14.83 8.07
C PRO A 5 5.38 14.57 7.60
N THR A 6 4.72 15.60 7.10
CA THR A 6 3.43 15.48 6.41
C THR A 6 3.64 15.61 4.90
N PRO A 7 2.76 15.04 4.06
CA PRO A 7 2.72 15.36 2.64
C PRO A 7 2.62 16.89 2.48
N GLY A 8 3.60 17.50 1.80
CA GLY A 8 3.68 18.96 1.67
C GLY A 8 4.75 19.64 2.55
N GLY A 9 5.57 18.86 3.27
CA GLY A 9 6.81 19.34 3.91
C GLY A 9 6.66 19.90 5.33
N GLY A 10 5.50 19.77 5.95
CA GLY A 10 5.31 20.09 7.37
C GLY A 10 5.63 18.92 8.30
N THR A 11 5.44 19.09 9.59
CA THR A 11 5.46 18.01 10.59
C THR A 11 4.15 17.98 11.36
N ASN A 12 3.62 16.78 11.61
CA ASN A 12 2.43 16.61 12.43
C ASN A 12 2.79 16.00 13.78
N PRO A 13 2.63 16.72 14.89
CA PRO A 13 2.92 16.20 16.22
C PRO A 13 2.13 14.93 16.58
N SER A 14 0.94 14.76 16.02
CA SER A 14 0.08 13.59 16.26
C SER A 14 0.59 12.31 15.62
N LEU A 15 1.48 12.38 14.65
CA LEU A 15 2.08 11.20 14.00
C LEU A 15 3.28 10.63 14.77
N GLY A 16 3.74 11.32 15.82
CA GLY A 16 4.88 10.86 16.61
C GLY A 16 6.23 11.14 15.95
N TYR A 17 7.16 10.23 16.16
CA TYR A 17 8.56 10.37 15.74
C TYR A 17 8.98 9.19 14.85
N ALA A 18 9.81 9.50 13.84
CA ALA A 18 10.44 8.49 13.02
C ALA A 18 11.47 7.68 13.83
N LEU A 19 11.46 6.37 13.66
CA LEU A 19 12.50 5.49 14.16
C LEU A 19 13.64 5.46 13.14
N CYS A 20 14.84 5.80 13.57
CA CYS A 20 16.01 5.62 12.73
C CYS A 20 16.30 4.11 12.59
N PRO A 21 16.34 3.54 11.38
CA PRO A 21 16.62 2.11 11.19
C PRO A 21 18.02 1.69 11.65
N MET A 22 18.94 2.66 11.76
CA MET A 22 20.32 2.45 12.18
C MET A 22 20.58 2.75 13.67
N ALA A 23 19.52 2.99 14.44
CA ALA A 23 19.63 3.05 15.90
C ALA A 23 19.78 1.62 16.47
N ASP A 24 20.58 1.49 17.53
CA ASP A 24 20.75 0.21 18.20
C ASP A 24 19.40 -0.40 18.61
N GLY A 25 19.17 -1.65 18.24
CA GLY A 25 17.97 -2.39 18.54
C GLY A 25 16.74 -2.03 17.69
N ALA A 26 16.80 -1.06 16.76
CA ALA A 26 15.67 -0.66 15.94
C ALA A 26 15.12 -1.82 15.11
N ILE A 27 15.96 -2.53 14.41
CA ILE A 27 15.59 -3.69 13.58
C ILE A 27 15.02 -4.81 14.45
N ALA A 28 15.67 -5.16 15.55
CA ALA A 28 15.20 -6.19 16.48
C ALA A 28 13.84 -5.84 17.08
N SER A 29 13.64 -4.59 17.45
CA SER A 29 12.35 -4.09 17.97
C SER A 29 11.23 -4.20 16.93
N GLN A 30 11.54 -3.95 15.66
CA GLN A 30 10.56 -4.08 14.58
C GLN A 30 10.16 -5.55 14.35
N VAL A 31 11.12 -6.47 14.36
CA VAL A 31 10.86 -7.91 14.25
C VAL A 31 10.04 -8.40 15.44
N ASP A 32 10.39 -7.98 16.66
CA ASP A 32 9.63 -8.32 17.88
C ASP A 32 8.19 -7.82 17.80
N PHE A 33 7.98 -6.59 17.33
CA PHE A 33 6.65 -6.04 17.14
C PHE A 33 5.80 -6.90 16.20
N VAL A 34 6.35 -7.29 15.03
CA VAL A 34 5.64 -8.15 14.06
C VAL A 34 5.29 -9.50 14.69
N ASN A 35 6.27 -10.15 15.34
CA ASN A 35 6.06 -11.43 15.97
C ASN A 35 4.97 -11.38 17.05
N ARG A 36 4.96 -10.35 17.89
CA ARG A 36 3.92 -10.16 18.90
C ARG A 36 2.55 -9.90 18.28
N ALA A 37 2.50 -9.07 17.23
CA ALA A 37 1.24 -8.78 16.57
C ALA A 37 0.61 -10.04 15.96
N MET A 38 1.39 -10.90 15.34
CA MET A 38 0.89 -12.11 14.72
C MET A 38 0.63 -13.22 15.76
N ASN A 39 1.57 -13.47 16.67
CA ASN A 39 1.48 -14.62 17.58
C ASN A 39 0.68 -14.33 18.87
N ASP A 40 0.83 -13.14 19.45
CA ASP A 40 0.18 -12.81 20.73
C ASP A 40 -1.18 -12.14 20.52
N TRP A 41 -1.32 -11.32 19.45
CA TRP A 41 -2.55 -10.57 19.18
C TRP A 41 -3.41 -11.19 18.08
N GLY A 42 -2.89 -12.16 17.31
CA GLY A 42 -3.63 -12.92 16.32
C GLY A 42 -3.96 -12.15 15.04
N PHE A 43 -3.11 -11.20 14.62
CA PHE A 43 -3.27 -10.54 13.33
C PHE A 43 -2.73 -11.40 12.18
N ASP A 44 -3.50 -11.50 11.09
CA ASP A 44 -3.14 -12.24 9.87
C ASP A 44 -2.42 -11.38 8.83
N GLY A 45 -2.21 -10.09 9.11
CA GLY A 45 -1.55 -9.16 8.18
C GLY A 45 -1.53 -7.73 8.65
N PHE A 46 -0.93 -6.90 7.82
CA PHE A 46 -0.66 -5.52 8.17
C PHE A 46 -1.01 -4.56 7.03
N LYS A 47 -1.44 -3.37 7.39
CA LYS A 47 -1.37 -2.18 6.55
C LYS A 47 -0.35 -1.23 7.16
N GLY A 48 0.82 -1.14 6.55
CA GLY A 48 1.80 -0.10 6.87
C GLY A 48 1.36 1.23 6.27
N ASP A 49 1.20 2.23 7.12
CA ASP A 49 0.80 3.57 6.68
C ASP A 49 2.00 4.52 6.73
N TYR A 50 1.94 5.63 6.00
CA TYR A 50 3.04 6.61 5.94
C TYR A 50 4.39 6.04 5.49
N VAL A 51 4.39 5.07 4.58
CA VAL A 51 5.60 4.43 4.04
C VAL A 51 6.22 5.21 2.86
N TRP A 52 6.22 6.52 2.95
CA TRP A 52 6.85 7.41 2.00
C TRP A 52 8.13 7.98 2.64
N SER A 53 8.61 9.05 2.26
CA SER A 53 9.90 9.58 2.72
C SER A 53 9.96 9.74 4.25
N MET A 54 11.01 9.20 4.84
CA MET A 54 11.37 9.39 6.25
C MET A 54 12.38 10.52 6.39
N PRO A 55 12.31 11.32 7.46
CA PRO A 55 13.30 12.35 7.67
C PRO A 55 14.68 11.76 7.98
N GLU A 56 15.70 12.43 7.51
CA GLU A 56 17.09 12.13 7.86
C GLU A 56 17.32 12.17 9.37
N CYS A 57 18.16 11.28 9.86
CA CYS A 57 18.54 11.21 11.27
C CYS A 57 19.88 11.91 11.51
N TYR A 58 19.86 12.95 12.30
CA TYR A 58 21.06 13.72 12.69
C TYR A 58 21.62 13.30 14.06
N ASN A 59 21.21 12.16 14.60
CA ASN A 59 21.74 11.71 15.89
C ASN A 59 23.11 11.06 15.71
N PRO A 60 24.20 11.64 16.26
CA PRO A 60 25.55 11.10 16.08
C PRO A 60 25.81 9.80 16.87
N ALA A 61 24.89 9.38 17.72
CA ALA A 61 25.00 8.11 18.44
C ALA A 61 24.46 6.91 17.64
N HIS A 62 23.89 7.14 16.46
CA HIS A 62 23.42 6.07 15.61
C HIS A 62 24.49 5.64 14.59
N ASN A 63 24.40 4.40 14.11
CA ASN A 63 25.43 3.74 13.31
C ASN A 63 25.36 4.11 11.81
N HIS A 64 25.23 5.39 11.48
CA HIS A 64 25.27 5.88 10.09
C HIS A 64 26.38 6.92 9.92
N ALA A 65 27.03 6.91 8.76
CA ALA A 65 28.11 7.83 8.45
C ALA A 65 27.59 9.22 8.05
N SER A 66 26.36 9.29 7.52
CA SER A 66 25.70 10.56 7.17
C SER A 66 24.20 10.47 7.46
N PRO A 67 23.50 11.62 7.59
CA PRO A 67 22.04 11.63 7.77
C PRO A 67 21.28 10.93 6.63
N GLU A 68 21.72 11.07 5.39
CA GLU A 68 21.10 10.48 4.20
C GLU A 68 21.11 8.95 4.27
N GLU A 69 22.16 8.34 4.77
CA GLU A 69 22.26 6.88 4.93
C GLU A 69 21.13 6.33 5.79
N SER A 70 20.65 7.07 6.78
CA SER A 70 19.49 6.66 7.59
C SER A 70 18.20 6.56 6.79
N THR A 71 18.03 7.40 5.77
CA THR A 71 16.89 7.37 4.86
C THR A 71 17.00 6.22 3.86
N GLU A 72 18.19 6.00 3.30
CA GLU A 72 18.45 4.88 2.40
C GLU A 72 18.19 3.52 3.08
N LYS A 73 18.48 3.41 4.37
CA LYS A 73 18.25 2.20 5.17
C LYS A 73 16.79 1.97 5.59
N GLN A 74 15.87 2.86 5.22
CA GLN A 74 14.45 2.67 5.53
C GLN A 74 13.88 1.38 4.90
N SER A 75 14.35 1.01 3.72
CA SER A 75 13.96 -0.24 3.06
C SER A 75 14.26 -1.49 3.90
N GLU A 76 15.25 -1.42 4.79
CA GLU A 76 15.59 -2.51 5.72
C GLU A 76 14.46 -2.79 6.72
N ILE A 77 13.76 -1.76 7.19
CA ILE A 77 12.58 -1.92 8.05
C ILE A 77 11.47 -2.68 7.32
N TYR A 78 11.22 -2.35 6.06
CA TYR A 78 10.21 -3.07 5.25
C TYR A 78 10.61 -4.53 5.04
N ARG A 79 11.87 -4.77 4.71
CA ARG A 79 12.42 -6.11 4.49
C ARG A 79 12.27 -6.99 5.73
N VAL A 80 12.80 -6.56 6.88
CA VAL A 80 12.77 -7.39 8.10
C VAL A 80 11.35 -7.60 8.63
N SER A 81 10.48 -6.59 8.48
CA SER A 81 9.07 -6.72 8.83
C SER A 81 8.40 -7.80 7.97
N TYR A 82 8.57 -7.72 6.66
CA TYR A 82 7.97 -8.67 5.73
C TYR A 82 8.53 -10.09 5.92
N GLU A 83 9.84 -10.23 6.07
CA GLU A 83 10.47 -11.54 6.35
C GLU A 83 9.94 -12.16 7.66
N ALA A 84 9.78 -11.35 8.71
CA ALA A 84 9.17 -11.81 9.95
C ALA A 84 7.69 -12.21 9.78
N MET A 85 6.93 -11.45 8.99
CA MET A 85 5.54 -11.81 8.65
C MET A 85 5.47 -13.14 7.93
N VAL A 86 6.25 -13.32 6.86
CA VAL A 86 6.27 -14.56 6.04
C VAL A 86 6.77 -15.76 6.84
N ALA A 87 7.67 -15.55 7.78
CA ALA A 87 8.13 -16.62 8.68
C ALA A 87 7.02 -17.14 9.63
N ASN A 88 6.07 -16.26 10.00
CA ASN A 88 4.92 -16.63 10.81
C ASN A 88 3.78 -17.18 9.94
N ASP A 89 3.48 -16.57 8.80
CA ASP A 89 2.49 -17.06 7.84
C ASP A 89 2.94 -16.74 6.40
N PRO A 90 3.20 -17.77 5.56
CA PRO A 90 3.58 -17.56 4.17
C PRO A 90 2.47 -16.92 3.30
N ASN A 91 1.23 -16.91 3.78
CA ASN A 91 0.09 -16.27 3.11
C ASN A 91 -0.27 -14.91 3.71
N VAL A 92 0.61 -14.33 4.51
CA VAL A 92 0.39 -13.05 5.17
C VAL A 92 -0.04 -11.96 4.21
N PHE A 93 -1.00 -11.14 4.63
CA PHE A 93 -1.35 -9.91 3.93
C PHE A 93 -0.43 -8.77 4.38
N ASN A 94 0.24 -8.11 3.44
CA ASN A 94 1.00 -6.89 3.71
C ASN A 94 0.75 -5.84 2.63
N LEU A 95 0.12 -4.75 3.02
CA LEU A 95 -0.14 -3.58 2.18
C LEU A 95 0.66 -2.40 2.72
N LEU A 96 1.47 -1.78 1.86
CA LEU A 96 2.16 -0.54 2.19
C LEU A 96 1.44 0.63 1.52
N CYS A 97 1.09 1.65 2.30
CA CYS A 97 0.36 2.83 1.86
C CYS A 97 1.26 4.08 1.93
N ASN A 98 1.45 4.73 0.81
CA ASN A 98 2.30 5.91 0.70
C ASN A 98 1.57 7.24 0.90
N CYS A 99 0.30 7.21 1.30
CA CYS A 99 -0.44 8.42 1.68
C CYS A 99 -0.38 9.55 0.65
N GLY A 100 -0.75 9.26 -0.60
CA GLY A 100 -0.84 10.25 -1.67
C GLY A 100 0.40 10.44 -2.54
N THR A 101 1.52 9.78 -2.21
CA THR A 101 2.73 9.75 -3.04
C THR A 101 2.79 8.51 -3.93
N PRO A 102 3.59 8.46 -5.00
CA PRO A 102 3.86 7.23 -5.72
C PRO A 102 4.51 6.18 -4.81
N GLN A 103 4.26 4.90 -5.10
CA GLN A 103 4.96 3.80 -4.44
C GLN A 103 6.44 3.86 -4.76
N ASP A 104 7.30 3.75 -3.76
CA ASP A 104 8.73 3.70 -3.98
C ASP A 104 9.19 2.30 -4.44
N TYR A 105 10.26 2.28 -5.21
CA TYR A 105 10.81 1.05 -5.77
C TYR A 105 11.30 0.07 -4.68
N TYR A 106 11.85 0.59 -3.59
CA TYR A 106 12.51 -0.22 -2.57
C TYR A 106 11.53 -0.95 -1.64
N SER A 107 10.27 -0.49 -1.58
CA SER A 107 9.22 -1.16 -0.80
C SER A 107 8.52 -2.29 -1.55
N LEU A 108 8.57 -2.29 -2.89
CA LEU A 108 7.85 -3.25 -3.73
C LEU A 108 8.11 -4.72 -3.41
N PRO A 109 9.34 -5.19 -3.13
CA PRO A 109 9.58 -6.59 -2.81
C PRO A 109 8.98 -7.04 -1.47
N TYR A 110 8.55 -6.10 -0.64
CA TYR A 110 8.14 -6.36 0.74
C TYR A 110 6.66 -6.08 0.99
N MET A 111 5.84 -6.26 -0.03
CA MET A 111 4.39 -6.17 0.06
C MET A 111 3.72 -7.29 -0.75
N THR A 112 2.47 -7.58 -0.42
CA THR A 112 1.64 -8.54 -1.17
C THR A 112 0.52 -7.84 -1.93
N GLN A 113 0.31 -6.56 -1.69
CA GLN A 113 -0.75 -5.77 -2.29
C GLN A 113 -0.37 -4.29 -2.31
N ILE A 114 -0.76 -3.58 -3.36
CA ILE A 114 -0.50 -2.16 -3.53
C ILE A 114 -1.79 -1.36 -3.39
N ALA A 115 -1.74 -0.21 -2.71
CA ALA A 115 -2.87 0.71 -2.58
C ALA A 115 -2.82 1.84 -3.60
N THR A 116 -3.97 2.37 -3.97
CA THR A 116 -4.06 3.58 -4.79
C THR A 116 -3.65 4.86 -4.05
N ALA A 117 -3.36 4.76 -2.75
CA ALA A 117 -2.73 5.77 -1.91
C ALA A 117 -3.45 7.14 -1.92
N ASP A 118 -4.54 7.25 -1.19
CA ASP A 118 -5.32 8.48 -0.97
C ASP A 118 -5.63 9.29 -2.25
N PRO A 119 -6.30 8.71 -3.26
CA PRO A 119 -6.66 9.45 -4.45
C PRO A 119 -7.67 10.56 -4.12
N THR A 120 -7.56 11.69 -4.80
CA THR A 120 -8.44 12.85 -4.61
C THR A 120 -9.67 12.82 -5.51
N SER A 121 -9.75 11.88 -6.45
CA SER A 121 -10.89 11.70 -7.36
C SER A 121 -10.97 10.27 -7.87
N VAL A 122 -12.14 9.91 -8.40
CA VAL A 122 -12.35 8.62 -9.10
C VAL A 122 -11.39 8.46 -10.28
N ASP A 123 -11.18 9.52 -11.06
CA ASP A 123 -10.25 9.50 -12.20
C ASP A 123 -8.81 9.25 -11.75
N GLN A 124 -8.39 9.84 -10.63
CA GLN A 124 -7.07 9.59 -10.09
C GLN A 124 -6.92 8.15 -9.62
N THR A 125 -7.94 7.57 -8.98
CA THR A 125 -7.98 6.15 -8.62
C THR A 125 -7.78 5.27 -9.86
N ARG A 126 -8.56 5.49 -10.91
CA ARG A 126 -8.50 4.72 -12.16
C ARG A 126 -7.13 4.81 -12.82
N ARG A 127 -6.57 6.01 -12.92
CA ARG A 127 -5.24 6.22 -13.51
C ARG A 127 -4.14 5.52 -12.72
N ARG A 128 -4.20 5.56 -11.40
CA ARG A 128 -3.24 4.85 -10.54
C ARG A 128 -3.37 3.34 -10.66
N VAL A 129 -4.58 2.80 -10.66
CA VAL A 129 -4.80 1.37 -10.89
C VAL A 129 -4.21 0.94 -12.24
N LYS A 130 -4.51 1.71 -13.30
CA LYS A 130 -3.98 1.44 -14.63
C LYS A 130 -2.45 1.46 -14.64
N ALA A 131 -1.84 2.49 -14.07
CA ALA A 131 -0.39 2.61 -14.00
C ALA A 131 0.24 1.43 -13.26
N TYR A 132 -0.29 1.07 -12.10
CA TYR A 132 0.24 -0.06 -11.34
C TYR A 132 0.08 -1.39 -12.08
N LYS A 133 -1.09 -1.65 -12.66
CA LYS A 133 -1.30 -2.87 -13.44
C LYS A 133 -0.42 -2.95 -14.69
N ALA A 134 -0.21 -1.83 -15.38
CA ALA A 134 0.69 -1.78 -16.54
C ALA A 134 2.16 -1.98 -16.17
N LEU A 135 2.59 -1.48 -15.01
CA LEU A 135 3.97 -1.58 -14.54
C LEU A 135 4.28 -2.90 -13.83
N MET A 136 3.32 -3.42 -13.06
CA MET A 136 3.51 -4.59 -12.21
C MET A 136 2.89 -5.87 -12.79
N GLY A 137 2.06 -5.75 -13.82
CA GLY A 137 1.34 -6.88 -14.40
C GLY A 137 0.44 -7.57 -13.37
N ASP A 138 0.54 -8.90 -13.32
CA ASP A 138 -0.22 -9.74 -12.39
C ASP A 138 0.47 -9.92 -11.03
N TYR A 139 1.60 -9.28 -10.84
CA TYR A 139 2.44 -9.52 -9.67
C TYR A 139 1.77 -9.09 -8.37
N PHE A 140 1.01 -7.97 -8.42
CA PHE A 140 0.30 -7.47 -7.26
C PHE A 140 -1.17 -7.22 -7.54
N PRO A 141 -2.08 -7.64 -6.66
CA PRO A 141 -3.40 -7.06 -6.58
C PRO A 141 -3.31 -5.56 -6.28
N VAL A 142 -4.13 -4.77 -6.93
CA VAL A 142 -4.25 -3.34 -6.66
C VAL A 142 -5.52 -3.08 -5.87
N THR A 143 -5.38 -2.50 -4.70
CA THR A 143 -6.51 -2.11 -3.85
C THR A 143 -6.97 -0.70 -4.21
N ALA A 144 -8.24 -0.54 -4.53
CA ALA A 144 -8.86 0.77 -4.59
C ALA A 144 -9.00 1.32 -3.17
N ASP A 145 -8.31 2.42 -2.89
CA ASP A 145 -8.37 3.05 -1.58
C ASP A 145 -9.79 3.55 -1.29
N HIS A 146 -10.18 3.51 -0.01
CA HIS A 146 -11.49 3.96 0.47
C HIS A 146 -11.81 5.43 0.17
N ASN A 147 -10.81 6.25 -0.15
CA ASN A 147 -11.01 7.62 -0.57
C ASN A 147 -11.45 7.66 -2.04
N ASN A 148 -12.57 8.33 -2.30
CA ASN A 148 -13.12 8.49 -3.64
C ASN A 148 -13.32 7.17 -4.41
N ILE A 149 -13.72 6.12 -3.71
CA ILE A 149 -14.12 4.88 -4.34
C ILE A 149 -15.46 5.08 -5.06
N TRP A 150 -15.46 4.72 -6.33
CA TRP A 150 -16.66 4.44 -7.08
C TRP A 150 -16.65 2.96 -7.44
N TYR A 151 -17.47 2.17 -6.79
CA TYR A 151 -17.44 0.71 -6.88
C TYR A 151 -17.48 0.15 -8.31
N PRO A 152 -18.34 0.66 -9.21
CA PRO A 152 -18.31 0.23 -10.62
C PRO A 152 -16.95 0.41 -11.26
N SER A 153 -16.30 1.52 -10.99
CA SER A 153 -14.97 1.84 -11.53
C SER A 153 -13.88 0.93 -10.95
N ALA A 154 -13.92 0.70 -9.64
CA ALA A 154 -12.98 -0.18 -8.98
C ALA A 154 -13.09 -1.62 -9.50
N VAL A 155 -14.31 -2.15 -9.59
CA VAL A 155 -14.55 -3.50 -10.15
C VAL A 155 -14.14 -3.56 -11.61
N GLY A 156 -14.53 -2.58 -12.43
CA GLY A 156 -14.23 -2.54 -13.86
C GLY A 156 -12.75 -2.40 -14.18
N THR A 157 -11.95 -1.80 -13.29
CA THR A 157 -10.49 -1.73 -13.44
C THR A 157 -9.76 -2.94 -12.86
N GLY A 158 -10.47 -3.90 -12.29
CA GLY A 158 -9.90 -5.07 -11.64
C GLY A 158 -9.17 -4.73 -10.34
N SER A 159 -9.68 -3.78 -9.57
CA SER A 159 -9.17 -3.47 -8.23
C SER A 159 -9.85 -4.31 -7.17
N VAL A 160 -9.14 -4.57 -6.09
CA VAL A 160 -9.72 -5.13 -4.86
C VAL A 160 -10.51 -4.03 -4.16
N LEU A 161 -11.76 -4.32 -3.78
CA LEU A 161 -12.60 -3.41 -3.03
C LEU A 161 -12.22 -3.43 -1.56
N ILE A 162 -11.94 -2.27 -1.00
CA ILE A 162 -11.81 -2.07 0.44
C ILE A 162 -12.77 -0.96 0.87
N GLU A 163 -13.58 -1.24 1.87
CA GLU A 163 -14.41 -0.24 2.53
C GLU A 163 -14.20 -0.36 4.04
N LYS A 164 -13.77 0.73 4.66
CA LYS A 164 -13.49 0.79 6.10
C LYS A 164 -14.54 1.55 6.91
N ARG A 165 -15.55 2.11 6.22
CA ARG A 165 -16.62 2.82 6.90
C ARG A 165 -17.69 1.84 7.37
N ASP A 166 -18.32 2.18 8.46
CA ASP A 166 -19.49 1.45 8.94
C ASP A 166 -20.70 1.82 8.06
N LEU A 167 -20.97 0.97 7.07
CA LEU A 167 -22.01 1.20 6.07
C LEU A 167 -23.37 0.74 6.58
N SER A 168 -24.39 1.52 6.28
CA SER A 168 -25.79 1.18 6.57
C SER A 168 -26.72 1.60 5.45
N GLY A 169 -27.94 1.05 5.42
CA GLY A 169 -28.95 1.38 4.42
C GLY A 169 -28.45 1.20 2.99
N THR A 170 -28.84 2.10 2.11
CA THR A 170 -28.53 2.05 0.67
C THR A 170 -27.02 2.00 0.37
N ALA A 171 -26.19 2.62 1.21
CA ALA A 171 -24.74 2.57 1.00
C ALA A 171 -24.19 1.16 1.22
N LYS A 172 -24.73 0.43 2.20
CA LYS A 172 -24.38 -0.97 2.44
C LYS A 172 -24.85 -1.86 1.29
N GLU A 173 -26.11 -1.68 0.87
CA GLU A 173 -26.70 -2.44 -0.25
C GLU A 173 -25.89 -2.26 -1.55
N GLU A 174 -25.47 -1.05 -1.85
CA GLU A 174 -24.64 -0.75 -3.03
C GLU A 174 -23.25 -1.39 -2.92
N TYR A 175 -22.62 -1.33 -1.76
CA TYR A 175 -21.33 -2.00 -1.54
C TYR A 175 -21.44 -3.53 -1.68
N GLU A 176 -22.42 -4.15 -1.02
CA GLU A 176 -22.64 -5.59 -1.08
C GLU A 176 -22.95 -6.08 -2.52
N LYS A 177 -23.74 -5.31 -3.27
CA LYS A 177 -24.00 -5.58 -4.69
C LYS A 177 -22.68 -5.63 -5.49
N TRP A 178 -21.83 -4.61 -5.36
CA TRP A 178 -20.59 -4.55 -6.13
C TRP A 178 -19.54 -5.55 -5.63
N LEU A 179 -19.55 -5.88 -4.36
CA LEU A 179 -18.73 -6.96 -3.82
C LEU A 179 -19.14 -8.31 -4.44
N GLY A 180 -20.43 -8.60 -4.51
CA GLY A 180 -20.94 -9.81 -5.17
C GLY A 180 -20.60 -9.88 -6.67
N ILE A 181 -20.61 -8.74 -7.38
CA ILE A 181 -20.14 -8.67 -8.77
C ILE A 181 -18.63 -8.95 -8.83
N ALA A 182 -17.84 -8.30 -7.98
CA ALA A 182 -16.40 -8.51 -7.93
C ALA A 182 -16.03 -9.98 -7.65
N ASP A 183 -16.74 -10.63 -6.74
CA ASP A 183 -16.56 -12.04 -6.42
C ASP A 183 -16.92 -12.97 -7.59
N THR A 184 -17.89 -12.56 -8.41
CA THR A 184 -18.32 -13.34 -9.57
C THR A 184 -17.34 -13.19 -10.73
N VAL A 185 -16.97 -11.95 -11.07
CA VAL A 185 -16.12 -11.68 -12.24
C VAL A 185 -14.64 -11.82 -11.97
N GLN A 186 -14.22 -11.57 -10.71
CA GLN A 186 -12.85 -11.72 -10.22
C GLN A 186 -11.78 -11.02 -11.09
N LEU A 187 -12.08 -9.85 -11.65
CA LEU A 187 -11.15 -9.10 -12.50
C LEU A 187 -9.86 -8.69 -11.80
N GLN A 188 -9.87 -8.62 -10.47
CA GLN A 188 -8.66 -8.35 -9.66
C GLN A 188 -7.60 -9.45 -9.80
N LYS A 189 -7.99 -10.64 -10.22
CA LYS A 189 -7.09 -11.77 -10.50
C LYS A 189 -6.64 -11.84 -11.96
N GLY A 190 -7.15 -10.95 -12.80
CA GLY A 190 -6.83 -10.92 -14.20
C GLY A 190 -5.63 -10.06 -14.53
N ARG A 191 -4.99 -10.35 -15.65
CA ARG A 191 -3.87 -9.60 -16.19
C ARG A 191 -4.37 -8.41 -17.02
N PHE A 192 -3.82 -7.22 -16.76
CA PHE A 192 -4.06 -6.06 -17.61
C PHE A 192 -3.41 -6.25 -18.98
N ILE A 193 -4.17 -6.10 -20.06
CA ILE A 193 -3.69 -6.20 -21.42
C ILE A 193 -3.37 -4.80 -21.93
N GLY A 194 -2.08 -4.52 -22.04
CA GLY A 194 -1.55 -3.24 -22.49
C GLY A 194 -0.34 -2.80 -21.71
N ASP A 195 0.14 -1.63 -22.04
CA ASP A 195 1.19 -0.92 -21.31
C ASP A 195 0.66 0.40 -20.75
N LEU A 196 1.55 1.19 -20.17
CA LEU A 196 1.22 2.47 -19.57
C LEU A 196 0.55 3.45 -20.55
N TYR A 197 0.85 3.34 -21.84
CA TYR A 197 0.37 4.24 -22.91
C TYR A 197 -0.82 3.68 -23.69
N SER A 198 -1.12 2.38 -23.52
CA SER A 198 -2.26 1.76 -24.18
C SER A 198 -3.56 2.33 -23.63
N TYR A 199 -4.54 2.52 -24.51
CA TYR A 199 -5.89 2.97 -24.18
C TYR A 199 -6.03 4.39 -23.60
N GLY A 200 -4.95 5.18 -23.54
CA GLY A 200 -4.97 6.56 -23.08
C GLY A 200 -5.27 6.77 -21.59
N PHE A 201 -5.32 8.01 -21.17
CA PHE A 201 -5.68 8.45 -19.82
C PHE A 201 -6.79 9.50 -19.81
N ASP A 202 -7.32 9.85 -20.98
CA ASP A 202 -8.41 10.80 -21.10
C ASP A 202 -9.77 10.16 -20.82
N PRO A 203 -10.83 10.94 -20.63
CA PRO A 203 -12.19 10.44 -20.53
C PRO A 203 -12.51 9.44 -21.65
N TYR A 204 -13.32 8.42 -21.34
CA TYR A 204 -13.60 7.24 -22.17
C TYR A 204 -12.40 6.26 -22.31
N GLU A 205 -11.46 6.29 -21.37
CA GLU A 205 -10.40 5.29 -21.30
C GLU A 205 -10.98 3.86 -21.24
N THR A 206 -10.29 2.95 -21.91
CA THR A 206 -10.66 1.52 -21.94
C THR A 206 -9.72 0.73 -21.06
N TYR A 207 -10.26 -0.26 -20.38
CA TYR A 207 -9.51 -1.27 -19.66
C TYR A 207 -9.77 -2.63 -20.30
N VAL A 208 -8.70 -3.36 -20.56
CA VAL A 208 -8.77 -4.74 -21.00
C VAL A 208 -8.06 -5.61 -19.99
N VAL A 209 -8.78 -6.55 -19.44
CA VAL A 209 -8.26 -7.50 -18.45
C VAL A 209 -8.51 -8.91 -19.02
N GLU A 210 -7.45 -9.69 -19.14
CA GLU A 210 -7.53 -11.10 -19.47
C GLU A 210 -7.58 -11.92 -18.19
N LYS A 211 -8.48 -12.88 -18.15
CA LYS A 211 -8.61 -13.82 -17.05
C LYS A 211 -8.76 -15.24 -17.64
N ASP A 212 -8.11 -16.19 -17.03
CA ASP A 212 -8.21 -17.60 -17.41
C ASP A 212 -9.64 -18.13 -17.21
N GLY A 213 -10.20 -18.71 -18.24
CA GLY A 213 -11.52 -19.34 -18.28
C GLY A 213 -12.61 -18.52 -18.87
#